data_97a5e7d000a79148075f244118edecbd
#
_entry.id   97a5e7d000a79148075f244118edecbd
#
_cell.length_a   1.000
_cell.length_b   1.000
_cell.length_c   1.000
_cell.angle_alpha   90.00
_cell.angle_beta   90.00
_cell.angle_gamma   90.00
#
_symmetry.space_group_name_H-M   'P 1'
#
loop_
_entity.id
_entity.type
_entity.pdbx_description
1 polymer ?
#
loop_
_entity_poly.entity_id
_entity_poly.type
_entity_poly.pdbx_seq_one_letter_code
_entity_poly.pdbx_strand_id
1 'polypeptide(L)'
;ARCFKFMEEKESINSETFNLTKDTLSVKEVAQICKKYNPKITLRETNDEIPNLGFSLSNKKLINSGFKFLYGLDESIKEMISKWSKQNLIKDLEHVKDGDNLFVDSRGKISNHELTEPINLIGLIDSKKGTIRANHYHPQQEQKCLFTKGQIIEIFQDIINPNEPKITQVVNEGQLSIIKPNVAHTMVFTKDTTFLNLVRGERDHDNYGTTHTIRHVFVDEKEKNLLLKCYK
;
A
#
# COMPACT_ATOMS: atom_id res chain seq x y z
N ALA A 1 9.00 1.37 -19.42
CA ALA A 1 10.44 1.07 -19.47
C ALA A 1 10.78 0.09 -20.60
N ARG A 2 10.28 -1.18 -20.62
CA ARG A 2 10.66 -2.21 -21.61
C ARG A 2 10.40 -1.83 -23.07
N CYS A 3 9.29 -1.15 -23.36
CA CYS A 3 9.01 -0.70 -24.72
C CYS A 3 10.01 0.36 -25.19
N PHE A 4 10.37 1.31 -24.33
CA PHE A 4 11.40 2.30 -24.65
C PHE A 4 12.75 1.65 -24.92
N LYS A 5 13.17 0.71 -24.07
CA LYS A 5 14.41 -0.04 -24.29
C LYS A 5 14.37 -0.81 -25.63
N PHE A 6 13.25 -1.47 -25.94
CA PHE A 6 13.07 -2.17 -27.20
C PHE A 6 13.20 -1.22 -28.41
N MET A 7 12.62 0.00 -28.31
CA MET A 7 12.71 1.00 -29.36
C MET A 7 14.14 1.53 -29.54
N GLU A 8 14.86 1.73 -28.46
CA GLU A 8 16.25 2.21 -28.46
C GLU A 8 17.20 1.18 -29.08
N GLU A 9 16.98 -0.10 -28.80
CA GLU A 9 17.83 -1.19 -29.30
C GLU A 9 17.54 -1.57 -30.77
N LYS A 10 16.48 -1.03 -31.39
CA LYS A 10 16.06 -1.41 -32.73
C LYS A 10 16.33 -0.30 -33.74
N GLU A 11 17.48 -0.37 -34.41
CA GLU A 11 17.94 0.62 -35.41
C GLU A 11 16.94 0.90 -36.56
N SER A 12 16.05 -0.06 -36.87
CA SER A 12 15.05 0.06 -37.93
C SER A 12 13.84 0.94 -37.55
N ILE A 13 13.76 1.41 -36.31
CA ILE A 13 12.62 2.22 -35.80
C ILE A 13 13.08 3.67 -35.61
N ASN A 14 13.16 4.44 -36.68
CA ASN A 14 13.47 5.86 -36.61
C ASN A 14 12.25 6.71 -36.88
N SER A 15 11.98 7.70 -36.02
CA SER A 15 10.91 8.70 -36.21
C SER A 15 9.50 8.12 -36.39
N GLU A 16 9.24 6.97 -35.82
CA GLU A 16 7.97 6.24 -35.89
C GLU A 16 7.11 6.42 -34.64
N THR A 17 5.79 6.46 -34.82
CA THR A 17 4.83 6.49 -33.72
C THR A 17 4.18 5.13 -33.56
N PHE A 18 4.13 4.66 -32.30
CA PHE A 18 3.53 3.39 -31.91
C PHE A 18 2.52 3.56 -30.80
N ASN A 19 1.40 2.83 -30.90
CA ASN A 19 0.45 2.73 -29.79
C ASN A 19 0.92 1.63 -28.84
N LEU A 20 1.19 1.99 -27.59
CA LEU A 20 1.56 1.06 -26.53
C LEU A 20 0.31 0.62 -25.76
N THR A 21 -0.53 -0.16 -26.41
CA THR A 21 -1.71 -0.78 -25.81
C THR A 21 -1.61 -2.29 -25.98
N LYS A 22 -2.08 -3.08 -25.01
CA LYS A 22 -2.12 -4.54 -25.14
C LYS A 22 -3.53 -5.02 -25.45
N ASP A 23 -4.42 -4.89 -24.51
CA ASP A 23 -5.77 -5.44 -24.56
C ASP A 23 -6.80 -4.31 -24.64
N THR A 24 -7.85 -4.53 -25.44
CA THR A 24 -9.04 -3.68 -25.44
C THR A 24 -10.15 -4.42 -24.72
N LEU A 25 -10.53 -3.94 -23.54
CA LEU A 25 -11.59 -4.49 -22.73
C LEU A 25 -12.63 -3.42 -22.42
N SER A 26 -13.88 -3.84 -22.32
CA SER A 26 -14.95 -2.99 -21.83
C SER A 26 -14.81 -2.77 -20.32
N VAL A 27 -15.41 -1.71 -19.80
CA VAL A 27 -15.48 -1.43 -18.36
C VAL A 27 -16.09 -2.62 -17.62
N LYS A 28 -17.09 -3.28 -18.20
CA LYS A 28 -17.73 -4.47 -17.64
C LYS A 28 -16.75 -5.64 -17.49
N GLU A 29 -15.94 -5.90 -18.51
CA GLU A 29 -14.91 -6.97 -18.45
C GLU A 29 -13.85 -6.66 -17.41
N VAL A 30 -13.38 -5.42 -17.31
CA VAL A 30 -12.45 -4.99 -16.26
C VAL A 30 -13.08 -5.17 -14.87
N ALA A 31 -14.34 -4.77 -14.69
CA ALA A 31 -15.05 -4.94 -13.43
C ALA A 31 -15.21 -6.43 -13.05
N GLN A 32 -15.45 -7.31 -14.03
CA GLN A 32 -15.52 -8.75 -13.80
C GLN A 32 -14.18 -9.34 -13.36
N ILE A 33 -13.07 -8.88 -13.94
CA ILE A 33 -11.73 -9.28 -13.50
C ILE A 33 -11.48 -8.80 -12.06
N CYS A 34 -11.85 -7.57 -11.73
CA CYS A 34 -11.75 -7.07 -10.36
C CYS A 34 -12.55 -7.95 -9.38
N LYS A 35 -13.78 -8.31 -9.74
CA LYS A 35 -14.62 -9.19 -8.92
C LYS A 35 -14.04 -10.60 -8.76
N LYS A 36 -13.41 -11.14 -9.81
CA LYS A 36 -12.72 -12.44 -9.77
C LYS A 36 -11.65 -12.49 -8.67
N TYR A 37 -10.88 -11.42 -8.51
CA TYR A 37 -9.80 -11.34 -7.53
C TYR A 37 -10.20 -10.72 -6.19
N ASN A 38 -11.34 -10.04 -6.13
CA ASN A 38 -11.97 -9.59 -4.89
C ASN A 38 -13.46 -9.90 -4.90
N PRO A 39 -13.88 -11.13 -4.47
CA PRO A 39 -15.28 -11.56 -4.50
C PRO A 39 -16.24 -10.69 -3.67
N LYS A 40 -15.70 -9.86 -2.74
CA LYS A 40 -16.51 -8.95 -1.91
C LYS A 40 -17.02 -7.74 -2.69
N ILE A 41 -16.48 -7.46 -3.88
CA ILE A 41 -16.94 -6.36 -4.72
C ILE A 41 -18.34 -6.65 -5.25
N THR A 42 -19.25 -5.69 -5.07
CA THR A 42 -20.57 -5.69 -5.71
C THR A 42 -20.50 -4.85 -6.98
N LEU A 43 -20.83 -5.47 -8.12
CA LEU A 43 -20.94 -4.74 -9.38
C LEU A 43 -22.35 -4.20 -9.51
N ARG A 44 -22.49 -2.91 -9.81
CA ARG A 44 -23.74 -2.26 -10.09
C ARG A 44 -23.72 -1.70 -11.50
N GLU A 45 -24.67 -2.12 -12.34
CA GLU A 45 -24.92 -1.49 -13.63
C GLU A 45 -25.87 -0.31 -13.40
N THR A 46 -25.58 0.83 -13.98
CA THR A 46 -26.42 2.02 -13.99
C THR A 46 -26.79 2.36 -15.42
N ASN A 47 -27.93 3.02 -15.60
CA ASN A 47 -28.36 3.52 -16.90
C ASN A 47 -27.92 4.99 -17.10
N ASP A 48 -26.87 5.41 -16.40
CA ASP A 48 -26.34 6.74 -16.53
C ASP A 48 -25.82 6.99 -17.94
N GLU A 49 -25.98 8.20 -18.44
CA GLU A 49 -25.46 8.60 -19.74
C GLU A 49 -23.93 8.46 -19.76
N ILE A 50 -23.41 7.75 -20.76
CA ILE A 50 -21.97 7.53 -20.91
C ILE A 50 -21.39 8.78 -21.60
N PRO A 51 -20.60 9.61 -20.90
CA PRO A 51 -20.09 10.86 -21.46
C PRO A 51 -19.07 10.65 -22.60
N ASN A 52 -18.52 9.43 -22.72
CA ASN A 52 -17.57 9.06 -23.77
C ASN A 52 -17.75 7.59 -24.14
N LEU A 53 -18.04 7.33 -25.41
CA LEU A 53 -18.20 5.96 -25.93
C LEU A 53 -16.89 5.15 -25.95
N GLY A 54 -15.77 5.80 -25.64
CA GLY A 54 -14.46 5.18 -25.66
C GLY A 54 -13.94 4.93 -27.10
N PHE A 55 -12.70 4.52 -27.17
CA PHE A 55 -12.05 4.11 -28.42
C PHE A 55 -10.99 3.06 -28.11
N SER A 56 -10.65 2.25 -29.11
CA SER A 56 -9.55 1.31 -29.03
C SER A 56 -8.41 1.76 -29.93
N LEU A 57 -7.18 1.56 -29.45
CA LEU A 57 -5.97 1.83 -30.20
C LEU A 57 -5.38 0.51 -30.72
N SER A 58 -5.09 0.47 -32.01
CA SER A 58 -4.44 -0.69 -32.61
C SER A 58 -2.96 -0.72 -32.25
N ASN A 59 -2.49 -1.85 -31.70
CA ASN A 59 -1.08 -2.11 -31.40
C ASN A 59 -0.38 -2.95 -32.50
N LYS A 60 -1.04 -3.22 -33.62
CA LYS A 60 -0.54 -4.10 -34.71
C LYS A 60 0.85 -3.70 -35.15
N LYS A 61 1.10 -2.40 -35.33
CA LYS A 61 2.40 -1.86 -35.76
C LYS A 61 3.50 -2.23 -34.77
N LEU A 62 3.23 -2.09 -33.46
CA LEU A 62 4.18 -2.44 -32.39
C LEU A 62 4.45 -3.96 -32.36
N ILE A 63 3.42 -4.78 -32.46
CA ILE A 63 3.55 -6.23 -32.48
C ILE A 63 4.34 -6.67 -33.75
N ASN A 64 4.01 -6.12 -34.90
CA ASN A 64 4.71 -6.43 -36.15
C ASN A 64 6.18 -6.01 -36.12
N SER A 65 6.55 -5.03 -35.31
CA SER A 65 7.96 -4.67 -35.07
C SER A 65 8.72 -5.70 -34.19
N GLY A 66 8.01 -6.69 -33.63
CA GLY A 66 8.60 -7.77 -32.82
C GLY A 66 8.50 -7.55 -31.32
N PHE A 67 7.84 -6.48 -30.86
CA PHE A 67 7.63 -6.25 -29.42
C PHE A 67 6.67 -7.29 -28.83
N LYS A 68 7.03 -7.84 -27.65
CA LYS A 68 6.18 -8.80 -26.92
C LYS A 68 5.79 -8.24 -25.57
N PHE A 69 4.50 -8.22 -25.27
CA PHE A 69 3.98 -7.95 -23.95
C PHE A 69 4.21 -9.18 -23.05
N LEU A 70 4.73 -8.97 -21.84
CA LEU A 70 4.91 -10.05 -20.86
C LEU A 70 3.70 -10.26 -19.95
N TYR A 71 3.00 -9.17 -19.65
CA TYR A 71 1.90 -9.19 -18.67
C TYR A 71 0.57 -8.88 -19.36
N GLY A 72 -0.48 -9.59 -18.95
CA GLY A 72 -1.86 -9.30 -19.32
C GLY A 72 -2.53 -8.35 -18.35
N LEU A 73 -3.73 -7.87 -18.70
CA LEU A 73 -4.50 -7.02 -17.80
C LEU A 73 -5.01 -7.82 -16.60
N ASP A 74 -5.35 -9.10 -16.79
CA ASP A 74 -5.80 -9.99 -15.72
C ASP A 74 -4.73 -10.14 -14.61
N GLU A 75 -3.48 -10.43 -14.98
CA GLU A 75 -2.37 -10.52 -14.03
C GLU A 75 -2.08 -9.17 -13.38
N SER A 76 -2.15 -8.09 -14.14
CA SER A 76 -1.91 -6.74 -13.61
C SER A 76 -2.98 -6.32 -12.61
N ILE A 77 -4.25 -6.60 -12.88
CA ILE A 77 -5.35 -6.33 -11.94
C ILE A 77 -5.22 -7.21 -10.68
N LYS A 78 -4.87 -8.50 -10.86
CA LYS A 78 -4.59 -9.39 -9.72
C LYS A 78 -3.49 -8.81 -8.82
N GLU A 79 -2.39 -8.39 -9.42
CA GLU A 79 -1.28 -7.79 -8.68
C GLU A 79 -1.70 -6.49 -7.97
N MET A 80 -2.41 -5.61 -8.66
CA MET A 80 -2.93 -4.38 -8.05
C MET A 80 -3.85 -4.68 -6.86
N ILE A 81 -4.81 -5.58 -7.01
CA ILE A 81 -5.73 -5.95 -5.93
C ILE A 81 -4.95 -6.57 -4.77
N SER A 82 -3.98 -7.46 -5.04
CA SER A 82 -3.17 -8.09 -3.99
C SER A 82 -2.29 -7.09 -3.25
N LYS A 83 -1.73 -6.10 -3.95
CA LYS A 83 -0.87 -5.07 -3.35
C LYS A 83 -1.65 -3.96 -2.65
N TRP A 84 -2.84 -3.61 -3.15
CA TRP A 84 -3.60 -2.44 -2.73
C TRP A 84 -4.94 -2.76 -2.07
N SER A 85 -5.32 -4.05 -1.96
CA SER A 85 -6.55 -4.42 -1.26
C SER A 85 -6.41 -4.28 0.26
N LYS A 86 -7.53 -4.04 0.93
CA LYS A 86 -7.58 -3.95 2.40
C LYS A 86 -7.03 -5.19 3.10
N GLN A 87 -7.11 -6.36 2.49
CA GLN A 87 -6.57 -7.60 3.05
C GLN A 87 -5.05 -7.57 3.23
N ASN A 88 -4.37 -6.65 2.50
CA ASN A 88 -2.93 -6.44 2.59
C ASN A 88 -2.55 -5.12 3.31
N LEU A 89 -3.52 -4.40 3.89
CA LEU A 89 -3.28 -3.14 4.59
C LEU A 89 -2.40 -3.33 5.83
N ILE A 90 -2.43 -4.53 6.40
CA ILE A 90 -1.63 -4.90 7.56
C ILE A 90 -0.88 -6.17 7.18
N LYS A 91 0.35 -6.01 6.77
CA LYS A 91 1.30 -7.10 6.82
C LYS A 91 1.96 -7.02 8.19
N ASP A 92 1.49 -7.86 9.11
CA ASP A 92 2.41 -8.40 10.08
C ASP A 92 3.50 -9.08 9.27
N LEU A 93 4.64 -8.42 9.16
CA LEU A 93 5.83 -9.14 8.84
C LEU A 93 6.14 -9.92 10.12
N GLU A 94 5.39 -11.02 10.31
CA GLU A 94 5.81 -12.04 11.23
C GLU A 94 7.28 -12.30 10.92
N HIS A 95 8.08 -12.44 11.94
CA HIS A 95 9.38 -13.09 11.82
C HIS A 95 9.15 -14.30 10.95
N VAL A 96 9.82 -14.36 9.81
CA VAL A 96 9.60 -15.37 8.78
C VAL A 96 9.54 -16.73 9.47
N LYS A 97 8.41 -17.40 9.34
CA LYS A 97 8.09 -18.63 10.09
C LYS A 97 9.06 -19.78 9.78
N ASP A 98 9.85 -19.69 8.73
CA ASP A 98 10.62 -20.79 8.16
C ASP A 98 12.15 -20.60 8.21
N GLY A 99 12.65 -19.91 9.22
CA GLY A 99 14.09 -19.97 9.56
C GLY A 99 15.05 -19.19 8.68
N ASP A 100 14.64 -18.73 7.51
CA ASP A 100 15.57 -18.15 6.55
C ASP A 100 15.99 -16.71 6.87
N ASN A 101 15.25 -15.99 7.71
CA ASN A 101 15.53 -14.58 8.06
C ASN A 101 15.79 -14.35 9.55
N LEU A 102 15.77 -15.38 10.37
CA LEU A 102 16.10 -15.30 11.79
C LEU A 102 17.32 -16.19 12.08
N PHE A 103 18.46 -15.55 12.34
CA PHE A 103 19.63 -16.23 12.84
C PHE A 103 19.78 -15.99 14.33
N VAL A 104 19.91 -17.07 15.11
CA VAL A 104 20.12 -17.01 16.58
C VAL A 104 21.34 -17.82 16.95
N ASP A 105 22.30 -17.19 17.66
CA ASP A 105 23.47 -17.85 18.24
C ASP A 105 23.78 -17.29 19.64
N SER A 106 24.92 -17.65 20.22
CA SER A 106 25.35 -17.16 21.54
C SER A 106 25.56 -15.64 21.63
N ARG A 107 25.66 -14.94 20.51
CA ARG A 107 25.81 -13.49 20.41
C ARG A 107 24.45 -12.75 20.35
N GLY A 108 23.34 -13.45 20.00
CA GLY A 108 22.01 -12.88 19.86
C GLY A 108 21.29 -13.35 18.62
N LYS A 109 20.44 -12.48 18.06
CA LYS A 109 19.62 -12.76 16.88
C LYS A 109 19.82 -11.71 15.78
N ILE A 110 19.72 -12.15 14.52
CA ILE A 110 19.62 -11.27 13.34
C ILE A 110 18.24 -11.50 12.74
N SER A 111 17.46 -10.42 12.58
CA SER A 111 16.16 -10.46 11.90
C SER A 111 16.22 -9.58 10.67
N ASN A 112 15.86 -10.14 9.52
CA ASN A 112 15.83 -9.45 8.24
C ASN A 112 14.38 -9.15 7.83
N HIS A 113 14.14 -7.95 7.34
CA HIS A 113 12.84 -7.54 6.80
C HIS A 113 13.03 -7.13 5.34
N GLU A 114 12.36 -7.84 4.44
CA GLU A 114 12.39 -7.49 3.02
C GLU A 114 11.45 -6.32 2.75
N LEU A 115 11.98 -5.29 2.10
CA LEU A 115 11.21 -4.13 1.66
C LEU A 115 11.05 -4.19 0.14
N THR A 116 9.82 -4.19 -0.32
CA THR A 116 9.50 -4.26 -1.75
C THR A 116 9.74 -2.96 -2.51
N GLU A 117 9.96 -1.87 -1.79
CA GLU A 117 10.17 -0.54 -2.36
C GLU A 117 11.36 0.15 -1.68
N PRO A 118 12.13 0.96 -2.45
CA PRO A 118 13.22 1.73 -1.87
C PRO A 118 12.69 2.74 -0.85
N ILE A 119 13.45 2.94 0.21
CA ILE A 119 13.24 4.00 1.20
C ILE A 119 14.33 5.07 1.02
N ASN A 120 13.96 6.34 1.16
CA ASN A 120 14.88 7.46 1.06
C ASN A 120 14.88 8.36 2.31
N LEU A 121 14.04 8.03 3.30
CA LEU A 121 14.00 8.70 4.59
C LEU A 121 13.70 7.71 5.71
N ILE A 122 14.48 7.82 6.80
CA ILE A 122 14.26 7.07 8.03
C ILE A 122 14.00 8.08 9.15
N GLY A 123 12.84 7.96 9.81
CA GLY A 123 12.52 8.70 11.02
C GLY A 123 12.66 7.82 12.24
N LEU A 124 13.44 8.22 13.24
CA LEU A 124 13.47 7.58 14.56
C LEU A 124 12.44 8.27 15.45
N ILE A 125 11.49 7.52 15.98
CA ILE A 125 10.38 8.07 16.77
C ILE A 125 10.29 7.38 18.13
N ASP A 126 10.37 8.17 19.18
CA ASP A 126 10.11 7.76 20.55
C ASP A 126 8.74 8.24 21.02
N SER A 127 8.02 7.39 21.72
CA SER A 127 6.67 7.68 22.22
C SER A 127 6.46 7.08 23.60
N LYS A 128 5.85 7.86 24.47
CA LYS A 128 5.58 7.45 25.86
C LYS A 128 4.32 6.60 25.96
N LYS A 129 4.32 5.65 26.86
CA LYS A 129 3.14 4.89 27.26
C LYS A 129 1.95 5.83 27.52
N GLY A 130 0.77 5.43 27.06
CA GLY A 130 -0.48 6.15 27.26
C GLY A 130 -0.69 7.34 26.31
N THR A 131 0.25 7.61 25.42
CA THR A 131 0.09 8.64 24.38
C THR A 131 -0.58 8.08 23.11
N ILE A 132 -0.99 8.98 22.24
CA ILE A 132 -1.59 8.70 20.94
C ILE A 132 -0.84 9.49 19.87
N ARG A 133 -0.58 8.86 18.73
CA ARG A 133 -0.05 9.51 17.53
C ARG A 133 -0.89 9.17 16.32
N ALA A 134 -0.57 9.79 15.21
CA ALA A 134 -1.25 9.70 13.93
C ALA A 134 -2.65 10.35 13.97
N ASN A 135 -3.77 9.62 13.92
CA ASN A 135 -5.09 10.19 13.64
C ASN A 135 -5.10 10.97 12.32
N HIS A 136 -4.53 10.34 11.28
CA HIS A 136 -4.40 10.90 9.94
C HIS A 136 -4.31 9.80 8.88
N TYR A 137 -4.27 10.19 7.63
CA TYR A 137 -3.94 9.33 6.51
C TYR A 137 -2.98 10.03 5.54
N HIS A 138 -2.34 9.23 4.69
CA HIS A 138 -1.45 9.70 3.63
C HIS A 138 -2.09 9.42 2.27
N PRO A 139 -2.40 10.42 1.44
CA PRO A 139 -3.07 10.20 0.16
C PRO A 139 -2.24 9.39 -0.85
N GLN A 140 -0.92 9.58 -0.84
CA GLN A 140 -0.04 9.03 -1.85
C GLN A 140 1.07 8.14 -1.30
N GLN A 141 1.33 8.22 0.00
CA GLN A 141 2.48 7.59 0.61
C GLN A 141 2.11 6.28 1.32
N GLU A 142 2.90 5.23 1.10
CA GLU A 142 2.93 4.06 1.95
C GLU A 142 3.87 4.33 3.13
N GLN A 143 3.40 4.13 4.34
CA GLN A 143 4.21 4.25 5.56
C GLN A 143 4.56 2.87 6.10
N LYS A 144 5.83 2.67 6.42
CA LYS A 144 6.33 1.44 7.05
C LYS A 144 6.93 1.79 8.41
N CYS A 145 6.45 1.14 9.46
CA CYS A 145 6.91 1.37 10.83
C CYS A 145 7.51 0.09 11.42
N LEU A 146 8.84 0.05 11.57
CA LEU A 146 9.54 -1.05 12.23
C LEU A 146 9.68 -0.74 13.73
N PHE A 147 9.00 -1.53 14.56
CA PHE A 147 9.01 -1.36 16.00
C PHE A 147 10.23 -2.04 16.62
N THR A 148 11.20 -1.25 17.06
CA THR A 148 12.46 -1.73 17.64
C THR A 148 12.37 -1.94 19.15
N LYS A 149 11.35 -1.34 19.80
CA LYS A 149 11.09 -1.49 21.24
C LYS A 149 9.64 -1.16 21.55
N GLY A 150 9.04 -1.88 22.49
CA GLY A 150 7.74 -1.54 23.05
C GLY A 150 6.57 -2.26 22.41
N GLN A 151 5.39 -1.64 22.49
CA GLN A 151 4.13 -2.22 21.99
C GLN A 151 3.10 -1.12 21.79
N ILE A 152 2.32 -1.24 20.74
CA ILE A 152 1.19 -0.34 20.44
C ILE A 152 -0.08 -1.13 20.13
N ILE A 153 -1.20 -0.43 20.23
CA ILE A 153 -2.45 -0.78 19.58
C ILE A 153 -2.55 0.12 18.34
N GLU A 154 -2.61 -0.49 17.18
CA GLU A 154 -2.78 0.20 15.91
C GLU A 154 -4.21 0.04 15.44
N ILE A 155 -4.86 1.15 15.07
CA ILE A 155 -6.25 1.19 14.63
C ILE A 155 -6.28 1.77 13.22
N PHE A 156 -7.03 1.14 12.33
CA PHE A 156 -7.19 1.55 10.94
C PHE A 156 -8.64 1.79 10.59
N GLN A 157 -8.87 2.77 9.74
CA GLN A 157 -10.17 3.04 9.14
C GLN A 157 -10.00 3.35 7.65
N ASP A 158 -10.87 2.75 6.84
CA ASP A 158 -10.97 3.13 5.44
C ASP A 158 -11.67 4.46 5.30
N ILE A 159 -11.01 5.44 4.67
CA ILE A 159 -11.60 6.76 4.44
C ILE A 159 -12.63 6.77 3.30
N ILE A 160 -12.57 5.79 2.39
CA ILE A 160 -13.49 5.66 1.25
C ILE A 160 -14.83 5.08 1.73
N ASN A 161 -14.77 4.14 2.70
CA ASN A 161 -15.95 3.49 3.28
C ASN A 161 -15.93 3.65 4.81
N PRO A 162 -16.18 4.83 5.35
CA PRO A 162 -16.05 5.12 6.78
C PRO A 162 -17.04 4.37 7.67
N ASN A 163 -18.08 3.77 7.08
CA ASN A 163 -19.07 2.94 7.79
C ASN A 163 -18.58 1.50 8.04
N GLU A 164 -17.47 1.09 7.44
CA GLU A 164 -16.88 -0.21 7.76
C GLU A 164 -16.25 -0.21 9.17
N PRO A 165 -16.27 -1.36 9.86
CA PRO A 165 -15.65 -1.47 11.18
C PRO A 165 -14.18 -1.07 11.16
N LYS A 166 -13.75 -0.35 12.19
CA LYS A 166 -12.34 -0.09 12.44
C LYS A 166 -11.62 -1.44 12.66
N ILE A 167 -10.44 -1.57 12.11
CA ILE A 167 -9.57 -2.72 12.34
C ILE A 167 -8.60 -2.35 13.45
N THR A 168 -8.50 -3.19 14.47
CA THR A 168 -7.61 -2.97 15.62
C THR A 168 -6.66 -4.16 15.73
N GLN A 169 -5.38 -3.88 15.89
CA GLN A 169 -4.35 -4.90 16.12
C GLN A 169 -3.31 -4.44 17.14
N VAL A 170 -2.64 -5.40 17.76
CA VAL A 170 -1.48 -5.15 18.59
C VAL A 170 -0.21 -5.35 17.77
N VAL A 171 0.68 -4.37 17.79
CA VAL A 171 1.99 -4.46 17.16
C VAL A 171 3.06 -4.47 18.23
N ASN A 172 3.93 -5.45 18.15
CA ASN A 172 4.98 -5.72 19.13
C ASN A 172 6.37 -5.34 18.60
N GLU A 173 7.31 -5.31 19.50
CA GLU A 173 8.73 -5.22 19.18
C GLU A 173 9.13 -6.30 18.17
N GLY A 174 9.93 -5.90 17.17
CA GLY A 174 10.38 -6.75 16.08
C GLY A 174 9.40 -6.90 14.92
N GLN A 175 8.20 -6.31 15.01
CA GLN A 175 7.21 -6.32 13.92
C GLN A 175 7.32 -5.08 13.04
N LEU A 176 6.97 -5.24 11.78
CA LEU A 176 6.86 -4.16 10.81
C LEU A 176 5.39 -3.94 10.45
N SER A 177 4.86 -2.75 10.72
CA SER A 177 3.54 -2.33 10.24
C SER A 177 3.66 -1.61 8.91
N ILE A 178 2.79 -1.94 7.96
CA ILE A 178 2.71 -1.30 6.64
C ILE A 178 1.34 -0.67 6.47
N ILE A 179 1.33 0.65 6.35
CA ILE A 179 0.12 1.46 6.20
C ILE A 179 0.03 1.95 4.76
N LYS A 180 -1.02 1.52 4.07
CA LYS A 180 -1.23 1.88 2.66
C LYS A 180 -1.74 3.31 2.51
N PRO A 181 -1.56 3.93 1.32
CA PRO A 181 -2.20 5.20 1.02
C PRO A 181 -3.72 5.15 1.24
N ASN A 182 -4.27 6.28 1.66
CA ASN A 182 -5.70 6.45 1.93
C ASN A 182 -6.28 5.58 3.05
N VAL A 183 -5.43 5.05 3.94
CA VAL A 183 -5.85 4.37 5.16
C VAL A 183 -5.60 5.28 6.34
N ALA A 184 -6.68 5.71 7.00
CA ALA A 184 -6.56 6.42 8.26
C ALA A 184 -6.04 5.48 9.33
N HIS A 185 -5.07 5.93 10.10
CA HIS A 185 -4.45 5.13 11.14
C HIS A 185 -4.21 5.94 12.41
N THR A 186 -4.19 5.22 13.51
CA THR A 186 -3.90 5.76 14.85
C THR A 186 -3.08 4.75 15.61
N MET A 187 -2.11 5.24 16.39
CA MET A 187 -1.22 4.44 17.23
C MET A 187 -1.44 4.84 18.68
N VAL A 188 -1.90 3.91 19.50
CA VAL A 188 -2.02 4.05 20.97
C VAL A 188 -0.92 3.27 21.63
N PHE A 189 -0.06 3.92 22.40
CA PHE A 189 1.14 3.33 22.98
C PHE A 189 0.84 2.67 24.32
N THR A 190 0.91 1.34 24.36
CA THR A 190 0.70 0.54 25.61
C THR A 190 1.96 0.44 26.45
N LYS A 191 3.13 0.67 25.85
CA LYS A 191 4.46 0.74 26.50
C LYS A 191 5.23 1.94 25.94
N ASP A 192 6.30 2.35 26.62
CA ASP A 192 7.30 3.25 26.03
C ASP A 192 7.86 2.56 24.78
N THR A 193 7.75 3.20 23.64
CA THR A 193 7.95 2.58 22.33
C THR A 193 8.90 3.41 21.48
N THR A 194 9.84 2.72 20.83
CA THR A 194 10.72 3.27 19.81
C THR A 194 10.48 2.55 18.49
N PHE A 195 10.32 3.28 17.41
CA PHE A 195 10.16 2.70 16.09
C PHE A 195 10.82 3.54 14.99
N LEU A 196 11.20 2.87 13.92
CA LEU A 196 11.70 3.49 12.68
C LEU A 196 10.52 3.67 11.73
N ASN A 197 10.31 4.91 11.31
CA ASN A 197 9.41 5.22 10.21
C ASN A 197 10.21 5.21 8.90
N LEU A 198 9.94 4.24 8.04
CA LEU A 198 10.62 4.00 6.78
C LEU A 198 9.77 4.55 5.65
N VAL A 199 10.20 5.64 5.06
CA VAL A 199 9.38 6.41 4.13
C VAL A 199 9.99 6.39 2.73
N ARG A 200 9.11 6.18 1.74
CA ARG A 200 9.39 6.46 0.34
C ARG A 200 8.74 7.77 -0.06
N GLY A 201 9.47 8.59 -0.80
CA GLY A 201 8.99 9.87 -1.31
C GLY A 201 9.49 11.07 -0.51
N GLU A 202 9.13 12.23 -0.97
CA GLU A 202 9.50 13.47 -0.32
C GLU A 202 8.54 13.78 0.83
N ARG A 203 9.09 14.16 1.97
CA ARG A 203 8.35 14.86 3.01
C ARG A 203 8.42 16.34 2.70
N ASP A 204 7.43 16.80 1.98
CA ASP A 204 7.25 18.24 1.79
C ASP A 204 6.62 18.82 3.07
N HIS A 205 7.45 19.46 3.87
CA HIS A 205 7.00 20.08 5.12
C HIS A 205 6.05 21.26 4.87
N ASP A 206 6.13 21.92 3.71
CA ASP A 206 5.27 23.03 3.34
C ASP A 206 3.83 22.56 3.01
N ASN A 207 3.68 21.30 2.63
CA ASN A 207 2.40 20.66 2.32
C ASN A 207 1.92 19.68 3.42
N TYR A 208 2.56 19.70 4.58
CA TYR A 208 2.11 18.90 5.72
C TYR A 208 0.72 19.34 6.18
N GLY A 209 -0.22 18.38 6.23
CA GLY A 209 -1.62 18.64 6.57
C GLY A 209 -2.52 18.96 5.39
N THR A 210 -1.98 19.09 4.17
CA THR A 210 -2.76 19.36 2.95
C THR A 210 -2.70 18.25 1.93
N THR A 211 -1.50 17.84 1.52
CA THR A 211 -1.32 16.82 0.48
C THR A 211 -0.58 15.58 0.96
N HIS A 212 0.37 15.76 1.87
CA HIS A 212 1.22 14.68 2.37
C HIS A 212 0.56 13.90 3.52
N THR A 213 0.01 14.62 4.50
CA THR A 213 -0.61 14.04 5.70
C THR A 213 -1.90 14.80 5.97
N ILE A 214 -3.03 14.11 5.86
CA ILE A 214 -4.34 14.72 6.08
C ILE A 214 -4.87 14.27 7.44
N ARG A 215 -5.15 15.23 8.31
CA ARG A 215 -5.71 14.98 9.63
C ARG A 215 -7.08 14.32 9.52
N HIS A 216 -7.25 13.21 10.22
CA HIS A 216 -8.50 12.47 10.31
C HIS A 216 -8.61 11.85 11.71
N VAL A 217 -9.24 12.58 12.62
CA VAL A 217 -9.38 12.14 14.00
C VAL A 217 -10.56 11.19 14.11
N PHE A 218 -10.29 9.92 14.35
CA PHE A 218 -11.30 8.87 14.50
C PHE A 218 -11.12 8.03 15.78
N VAL A 219 -10.06 8.30 16.54
CA VAL A 219 -9.85 7.79 17.90
C VAL A 219 -9.61 8.98 18.82
N ASP A 220 -10.53 9.20 19.74
CA ASP A 220 -10.46 10.27 20.73
C ASP A 220 -9.80 9.81 22.05
N GLU A 221 -9.65 10.70 23.00
CA GLU A 221 -9.08 10.42 24.31
C GLU A 221 -9.89 9.40 25.11
N LYS A 222 -11.21 9.37 24.96
CA LYS A 222 -12.09 8.42 25.63
C LYS A 222 -11.87 7.00 25.09
N GLU A 223 -11.87 6.87 23.76
CA GLU A 223 -11.62 5.59 23.07
C GLU A 223 -10.19 5.09 23.38
N LYS A 224 -9.19 5.96 23.33
CA LYS A 224 -7.81 5.64 23.75
C LYS A 224 -7.77 5.03 25.15
N ASN A 225 -8.45 5.67 26.11
CA ASN A 225 -8.44 5.20 27.51
C ASN A 225 -9.17 3.85 27.67
N LEU A 226 -10.19 3.58 26.87
CA LEU A 226 -10.83 2.26 26.84
C LEU A 226 -9.88 1.20 26.30
N LEU A 227 -9.22 1.48 25.17
CA LEU A 227 -8.22 0.57 24.58
C LEU A 227 -7.10 0.24 25.55
N LEU A 228 -6.53 1.24 26.22
CA LEU A 228 -5.48 1.03 27.24
C LEU A 228 -5.93 0.18 28.43
N LYS A 229 -7.24 0.13 28.72
CA LYS A 229 -7.80 -0.75 29.76
C LYS A 229 -7.97 -2.18 29.28
N CYS A 230 -8.38 -2.37 28.02
CA CYS A 230 -8.65 -3.69 27.44
C CYS A 230 -7.38 -4.48 27.13
N TYR A 231 -6.27 -3.80 26.86
CA TYR A 231 -4.99 -4.40 26.45
C TYR A 231 -3.90 -4.26 27.52
N LYS A 232 -4.29 -4.34 28.79
CA LYS A 232 -3.35 -4.37 29.93
C LYS A 232 -2.66 -5.71 30.06
#